data_14fb8f7a82f3e5b9951bc15fa8e2e6f5
#
_entry.id   14fb8f7a82f3e5b9951bc15fa8e2e6f5
#
_cell.length_a   1.000
_cell.length_b   1.000
_cell.length_c   1.000
_cell.angle_alpha   90.00
_cell.angle_beta   90.00
_cell.angle_gamma   90.00
#
_symmetry.space_group_name_H-M   'P 1'
#
loop_
_entity.id
_entity.type
_entity.pdbx_description
1 polymer ?
#
loop_
_entity_poly.entity_id
_entity_poly.type
_entity_poly.pdbx_seq_one_letter_code
_entity_poly.pdbx_strand_id
1 'polypeptide(L)'
;LVGHLSPAGEYWYRFVDDKGNGSRIGRTLTAPSADDARPARFAFVSCQDICIGHLNAYRRMIWEDQRAAPEERLGFVLHLGDFIYEVVAYPDQVKNGHEYDRRVTFPIKYPKGKVVAKNRFWVPDSLEDYRVAYHAYLQNPDLQDARARWPFVAMWDNHEFSWQGWQSIQQFPGTEGWVPAQTLKVAAMQAWFEYQPARVLPPGSKLDTFNAPHVVDVPVKDFDDTGLGTEPNNLAAINCLIGYRALRWGRHIDLIITDQRSYRSRDPGSHDELNPLFEGDTLGFVPEELWAQLDAGRDYANGHPPAKLSFGGKSVANYRAGEAATTMLGAKQKAWFLARLRGAKATWKIWGNSLGTPDQRVDAQNLPAT
;
A
#
# COMPACT_ATOMS: atom_id res chain seq x y z
N LEU A 1 18.58 -7.60 -14.36
CA LEU A 1 19.28 -6.61 -13.54
C LEU A 1 20.52 -6.12 -14.29
N VAL A 2 20.70 -4.80 -14.39
CA VAL A 2 21.87 -4.18 -15.03
C VAL A 2 22.69 -3.49 -13.92
N GLY A 3 23.96 -3.86 -13.81
CA GLY A 3 24.90 -3.29 -12.84
C GLY A 3 25.98 -2.42 -13.50
N HIS A 4 26.88 -1.89 -12.67
CA HIS A 4 28.06 -1.10 -13.10
C HIS A 4 27.73 0.18 -13.89
N LEU A 5 26.55 0.75 -13.66
CA LEU A 5 26.18 2.03 -14.25
C LEU A 5 26.80 3.20 -13.46
N SER A 6 27.21 4.25 -14.16
CA SER A 6 27.76 5.45 -13.52
C SER A 6 26.69 6.18 -12.71
N PRO A 7 27.01 6.75 -11.52
CA PRO A 7 26.10 7.61 -10.79
C PRO A 7 25.64 8.80 -11.62
N ALA A 8 24.40 9.25 -11.41
CA ALA A 8 23.79 10.36 -12.14
C ALA A 8 23.82 10.23 -13.67
N GLY A 9 23.96 9.00 -14.17
CA GLY A 9 23.95 8.69 -15.59
C GLY A 9 22.53 8.56 -16.13
N GLU A 10 22.32 9.08 -17.31
CA GLU A 10 21.08 8.90 -18.06
C GLU A 10 21.25 7.75 -19.04
N TYR A 11 20.31 6.80 -19.05
CA TYR A 11 20.38 5.61 -19.86
C TYR A 11 19.06 5.38 -20.58
N TRP A 12 19.13 4.84 -21.79
CA TRP A 12 17.97 4.40 -22.54
C TRP A 12 18.00 2.89 -22.66
N TYR A 13 16.85 2.26 -22.64
CA TYR A 13 16.71 0.82 -22.75
C TYR A 13 15.49 0.44 -23.60
N ARG A 14 15.53 -0.74 -24.16
CA ARG A 14 14.44 -1.36 -24.89
C ARG A 14 14.47 -2.85 -24.63
N PHE A 15 13.30 -3.43 -24.35
CA PHE A 15 13.14 -4.86 -24.31
C PHE A 15 12.78 -5.36 -25.70
N VAL A 16 13.36 -6.49 -26.11
CA VAL A 16 13.09 -7.14 -27.39
C VAL A 16 12.81 -8.61 -27.08
N ASP A 17 11.68 -9.13 -27.59
CA ASP A 17 11.36 -10.55 -27.43
C ASP A 17 12.11 -11.41 -28.47
N ASP A 18 11.94 -12.73 -28.37
CA ASP A 18 12.53 -13.73 -29.26
C ASP A 18 12.04 -13.66 -30.70
N LYS A 19 10.93 -12.94 -30.94
CA LYS A 19 10.35 -12.70 -32.27
C LYS A 19 10.75 -11.35 -32.88
N GLY A 20 11.57 -10.58 -32.17
CA GLY A 20 12.02 -9.26 -32.59
C GLY A 20 11.03 -8.12 -32.30
N ASN A 21 9.94 -8.36 -31.58
CA ASN A 21 9.05 -7.29 -31.15
C ASN A 21 9.70 -6.47 -30.05
N GLY A 22 9.70 -5.15 -30.20
CA GLY A 22 10.33 -4.25 -29.24
C GLY A 22 9.32 -3.53 -28.36
N SER A 23 9.64 -3.36 -27.07
CA SER A 23 8.93 -2.43 -26.21
C SER A 23 9.10 -0.99 -26.69
N ARG A 24 8.33 -0.04 -26.12
CA ARG A 24 8.70 1.38 -26.24
C ARG A 24 10.08 1.61 -25.61
N ILE A 25 10.79 2.63 -26.08
CA ILE A 25 12.09 3.01 -25.52
C ILE A 25 11.85 3.63 -24.15
N GLY A 26 12.50 3.08 -23.14
CA GLY A 26 12.51 3.63 -21.79
C GLY A 26 13.77 4.45 -21.54
N ARG A 27 13.64 5.45 -20.71
CA ARG A 27 14.71 6.28 -20.16
C ARG A 27 14.79 6.04 -18.67
N THR A 28 15.96 5.95 -18.11
CA THR A 28 16.16 5.86 -16.67
C THR A 28 17.35 6.73 -16.25
N LEU A 29 17.35 7.11 -14.98
CA LEU A 29 18.40 7.89 -14.35
C LEU A 29 18.90 7.11 -13.12
N THR A 30 20.20 6.93 -13.02
CA THR A 30 20.82 6.39 -11.81
C THR A 30 20.91 7.46 -10.73
N ALA A 31 20.80 7.05 -9.46
CA ALA A 31 20.95 7.99 -8.36
C ALA A 31 22.33 8.66 -8.38
N PRO A 32 22.43 9.96 -8.07
CA PRO A 32 23.70 10.64 -7.86
C PRO A 32 24.45 10.04 -6.66
N SER A 33 25.78 10.15 -6.68
CA SER A 33 26.62 9.74 -5.54
C SER A 33 26.28 10.54 -4.27
N ALA A 34 26.58 9.97 -3.11
CA ALA A 34 26.17 10.54 -1.81
C ALA A 34 26.74 11.94 -1.51
N ASP A 35 27.80 12.35 -2.17
CA ASP A 35 28.46 13.66 -2.09
C ASP A 35 28.00 14.65 -3.17
N ASP A 36 27.26 14.19 -4.19
CA ASP A 36 26.76 15.04 -5.27
C ASP A 36 25.70 16.03 -4.73
N ALA A 37 25.99 17.32 -4.89
CA ALA A 37 25.18 18.41 -4.34
C ALA A 37 24.14 18.97 -5.34
N ARG A 38 23.94 18.31 -6.49
CA ARG A 38 22.90 18.77 -7.44
C ARG A 38 21.52 18.79 -6.81
N PRO A 39 20.64 19.72 -7.18
CA PRO A 39 19.26 19.72 -6.72
C PRO A 39 18.57 18.38 -7.03
N ALA A 40 17.76 17.89 -6.09
CA ALA A 40 16.97 16.70 -6.27
C ALA A 40 15.50 17.07 -6.47
N ARG A 41 14.91 16.58 -7.56
CA ARG A 41 13.50 16.78 -7.89
C ARG A 41 12.85 15.44 -8.14
N PHE A 42 11.71 15.23 -7.53
CA PHE A 42 10.92 14.02 -7.71
C PHE A 42 9.43 14.33 -7.55
N ALA A 43 8.61 13.49 -8.13
CA ALA A 43 7.18 13.48 -7.86
C ALA A 43 6.83 12.31 -6.94
N PHE A 44 5.80 12.44 -6.12
CA PHE A 44 5.21 11.31 -5.42
C PHE A 44 3.75 11.14 -5.84
N VAL A 45 3.31 9.91 -5.94
CA VAL A 45 1.98 9.51 -6.39
C VAL A 45 1.50 8.30 -5.60
N SER A 46 0.18 8.12 -5.52
CA SER A 46 -0.48 6.96 -4.93
C SER A 46 -1.89 6.83 -5.49
N CYS A 47 -2.58 5.73 -5.19
CA CYS A 47 -4.04 5.61 -5.35
C CYS A 47 -4.53 5.90 -6.78
N GLN A 48 -4.03 5.16 -7.75
CA GLN A 48 -4.32 5.37 -9.17
C GLN A 48 -5.42 4.44 -9.70
N ASP A 49 -6.65 4.59 -9.23
CA ASP A 49 -7.76 3.74 -9.69
C ASP A 49 -8.21 4.08 -11.11
N ILE A 50 -7.91 3.18 -12.06
CA ILE A 50 -8.33 3.32 -13.47
C ILE A 50 -9.82 3.04 -13.68
N CYS A 51 -10.50 2.42 -12.72
CA CYS A 51 -11.93 2.15 -12.82
C CYS A 51 -12.79 3.40 -12.58
N ILE A 52 -12.24 4.40 -11.90
CA ILE A 52 -12.96 5.65 -11.58
C ILE A 52 -12.45 6.89 -12.32
N GLY A 53 -11.38 6.78 -13.08
CA GLY A 53 -10.86 7.93 -13.83
C GLY A 53 -9.67 7.61 -14.72
N HIS A 54 -9.26 8.63 -15.49
CA HIS A 54 -8.07 8.56 -16.33
C HIS A 54 -6.84 9.03 -15.55
N LEU A 55 -5.65 8.51 -15.90
CA LEU A 55 -4.38 8.86 -15.25
C LEU A 55 -3.77 10.16 -15.83
N ASN A 56 -4.60 11.18 -16.03
CA ASN A 56 -4.21 12.47 -16.65
C ASN A 56 -3.08 13.19 -15.90
N ALA A 57 -2.89 12.93 -14.61
CA ALA A 57 -1.80 13.50 -13.83
C ALA A 57 -0.43 13.14 -14.43
N TYR A 58 -0.25 11.90 -14.90
CA TYR A 58 1.01 11.50 -15.56
C TYR A 58 1.23 12.26 -16.88
N ARG A 59 0.18 12.47 -17.67
CA ARG A 59 0.25 13.29 -18.90
C ARG A 59 0.67 14.71 -18.57
N ARG A 60 0.11 15.31 -17.52
CA ARG A 60 0.49 16.64 -17.08
C ARG A 60 1.93 16.68 -16.58
N MET A 61 2.36 15.71 -15.78
CA MET A 61 3.77 15.62 -15.33
C MET A 61 4.73 15.56 -16.51
N ILE A 62 4.44 14.74 -17.54
CA ILE A 62 5.26 14.63 -18.74
C ILE A 62 5.32 15.97 -19.48
N TRP A 63 4.20 16.64 -19.63
CA TRP A 63 4.11 17.92 -20.30
C TRP A 63 4.95 19.00 -19.62
N GLU A 64 4.93 19.07 -18.28
CA GLU A 64 5.73 20.01 -17.49
C GLU A 64 7.22 19.66 -17.59
N ASP A 65 7.58 18.40 -17.40
CA ASP A 65 8.97 17.94 -17.42
C ASP A 65 9.65 18.09 -18.80
N GLN A 66 8.88 17.99 -19.89
CA GLN A 66 9.39 18.25 -21.25
C GLN A 66 9.76 19.72 -21.49
N ARG A 67 9.11 20.65 -20.76
CA ARG A 67 9.33 22.11 -20.89
C ARG A 67 10.31 22.64 -19.85
N ALA A 68 10.59 21.85 -18.84
CA ALA A 68 11.56 22.20 -17.82
C ALA A 68 12.98 22.22 -18.39
N ALA A 69 13.82 23.11 -17.88
CA ALA A 69 15.25 23.07 -18.13
C ALA A 69 15.84 21.71 -17.66
N PRO A 70 16.90 21.20 -18.28
CA PRO A 70 17.45 19.88 -17.95
C PRO A 70 17.69 19.67 -16.45
N GLU A 71 18.20 20.68 -15.75
CA GLU A 71 18.47 20.69 -14.32
C GLU A 71 17.20 20.74 -13.46
N GLU A 72 16.06 21.05 -14.07
CA GLU A 72 14.75 21.14 -13.42
C GLU A 72 13.89 19.90 -13.59
N ARG A 73 14.34 18.96 -14.40
CA ARG A 73 13.60 17.72 -14.68
C ARG A 73 13.53 16.80 -13.48
N LEU A 74 12.47 15.99 -13.44
CA LEU A 74 12.29 14.99 -12.40
C LEU A 74 13.34 13.87 -12.52
N GLY A 75 13.96 13.52 -11.41
CA GLY A 75 14.89 12.39 -11.32
C GLY A 75 14.18 11.03 -11.18
N PHE A 76 13.09 10.98 -10.43
CA PHE A 76 12.33 9.75 -10.20
C PHE A 76 10.87 10.04 -9.78
N VAL A 77 10.05 9.01 -9.81
CA VAL A 77 8.69 9.01 -9.26
C VAL A 77 8.65 8.06 -8.07
N LEU A 78 8.20 8.55 -6.92
CA LEU A 78 7.93 7.75 -5.73
C LEU A 78 6.46 7.32 -5.75
N HIS A 79 6.20 6.02 -5.92
CA HIS A 79 4.85 5.47 -5.90
C HIS A 79 4.58 4.79 -4.55
N LEU A 80 3.68 5.37 -3.78
CA LEU A 80 3.42 5.00 -2.39
C LEU A 80 2.31 3.97 -2.20
N GLY A 81 2.04 3.15 -3.22
CA GLY A 81 1.06 2.08 -3.16
C GLY A 81 -0.26 2.39 -3.86
N ASP A 82 -1.15 1.41 -3.84
CA ASP A 82 -2.37 1.40 -4.64
C ASP A 82 -2.06 1.64 -6.14
N PHE A 83 -1.06 0.91 -6.62
CA PHE A 83 -0.75 0.89 -8.05
C PHE A 83 -1.82 0.17 -8.85
N ILE A 84 -2.45 -0.83 -8.26
CA ILE A 84 -3.66 -1.48 -8.73
C ILE A 84 -4.76 -1.32 -7.70
N TYR A 85 -6.02 -1.40 -8.14
CA TYR A 85 -7.19 -1.63 -7.30
C TYR A 85 -7.73 -3.00 -7.64
N GLU A 86 -7.64 -3.92 -6.70
CA GLU A 86 -8.05 -5.31 -6.89
C GLU A 86 -9.56 -5.50 -6.88
N VAL A 87 -10.28 -4.54 -6.32
CA VAL A 87 -11.73 -4.56 -6.23
C VAL A 87 -12.32 -3.92 -7.47
N VAL A 88 -13.10 -4.68 -8.24
CA VAL A 88 -13.73 -4.19 -9.48
C VAL A 88 -15.24 -4.19 -9.31
N ALA A 89 -15.85 -3.02 -9.51
CA ALA A 89 -17.30 -2.89 -9.67
C ALA A 89 -17.63 -2.88 -11.17
N TYR A 90 -18.42 -3.86 -11.63
CA TYR A 90 -18.87 -3.87 -13.02
C TYR A 90 -20.06 -2.94 -13.20
N PRO A 91 -20.17 -2.22 -14.34
CA PRO A 91 -21.25 -1.27 -14.60
C PRO A 91 -22.66 -1.88 -14.54
N ASP A 92 -22.83 -3.15 -14.89
CA ASP A 92 -24.08 -3.90 -14.81
C ASP A 92 -24.49 -4.28 -13.37
N GLN A 93 -23.58 -4.17 -12.41
CA GLN A 93 -23.84 -4.43 -10.99
C GLN A 93 -24.26 -3.16 -10.23
N VAL A 94 -24.09 -1.98 -10.83
CA VAL A 94 -24.43 -0.68 -10.25
C VAL A 94 -25.82 -0.29 -10.73
N LYS A 95 -26.86 -0.70 -10.01
CA LYS A 95 -28.27 -0.46 -10.40
C LYS A 95 -28.72 1.00 -10.45
N ASN A 96 -28.01 1.93 -9.83
CA ASN A 96 -28.47 3.32 -9.64
C ASN A 96 -27.49 4.42 -10.08
N GLY A 97 -26.42 4.11 -10.80
CA GLY A 97 -25.63 5.09 -11.55
C GLY A 97 -24.85 6.15 -10.76
N HIS A 98 -24.90 6.17 -9.43
CA HIS A 98 -24.38 7.31 -8.69
C HIS A 98 -22.91 7.21 -8.27
N GLU A 99 -22.37 6.02 -8.00
CA GLU A 99 -21.00 5.90 -7.47
C GLU A 99 -19.94 5.64 -8.55
N TYR A 100 -20.33 5.03 -9.69
CA TYR A 100 -19.38 4.53 -10.70
C TYR A 100 -19.75 4.88 -12.13
N ASP A 101 -20.54 5.91 -12.38
CA ASP A 101 -21.00 6.32 -13.71
C ASP A 101 -19.87 6.93 -14.59
N ARG A 102 -18.63 6.74 -14.20
CA ARG A 102 -17.49 7.01 -15.06
C ARG A 102 -17.15 5.75 -15.83
N ARG A 103 -17.76 5.59 -16.98
CA ARG A 103 -17.55 4.48 -17.90
C ARG A 103 -16.13 4.46 -18.47
N VAL A 104 -15.16 4.22 -17.61
CA VAL A 104 -13.87 3.76 -18.07
C VAL A 104 -14.06 2.28 -18.34
N THR A 105 -14.25 1.93 -19.60
CA THR A 105 -14.35 0.55 -20.06
C THR A 105 -13.00 -0.13 -19.91
N PHE A 106 -12.68 -0.52 -18.69
CA PHE A 106 -11.60 -1.45 -18.43
C PHE A 106 -12.24 -2.73 -17.88
N PRO A 107 -12.48 -3.73 -18.71
CA PRO A 107 -12.97 -5.00 -18.21
C PRO A 107 -11.80 -5.77 -17.60
N ILE A 108 -11.49 -5.49 -16.34
CA ILE A 108 -10.72 -6.44 -15.56
C ILE A 108 -11.65 -7.61 -15.31
N LYS A 109 -11.41 -8.71 -16.00
CA LYS A 109 -12.15 -9.95 -15.82
C LYS A 109 -11.22 -10.95 -15.15
N TYR A 110 -11.46 -11.21 -13.89
CA TYR A 110 -10.68 -12.20 -13.15
C TYR A 110 -11.08 -13.62 -13.57
N PRO A 111 -10.18 -14.43 -14.13
CA PRO A 111 -10.51 -15.79 -14.58
C PRO A 111 -10.92 -16.71 -13.41
N LYS A 112 -10.42 -16.47 -12.21
CA LYS A 112 -10.74 -17.24 -11.00
C LYS A 112 -11.33 -16.38 -9.88
N GLY A 113 -11.61 -15.12 -10.17
CA GLY A 113 -12.10 -14.16 -9.21
C GLY A 113 -13.40 -14.57 -8.55
N LYS A 114 -13.61 -14.07 -7.36
CA LYS A 114 -14.84 -14.27 -6.58
C LYS A 114 -15.61 -12.97 -6.39
N VAL A 115 -16.90 -13.10 -6.13
CA VAL A 115 -17.79 -11.99 -5.85
C VAL A 115 -17.94 -11.84 -4.33
N VAL A 116 -17.79 -10.63 -3.84
CA VAL A 116 -17.91 -10.30 -2.42
C VAL A 116 -18.91 -9.17 -2.20
N ALA A 117 -19.21 -8.85 -0.91
CA ALA A 117 -20.09 -7.75 -0.52
C ALA A 117 -21.47 -7.80 -1.20
N LYS A 118 -22.17 -8.93 -1.05
CA LYS A 118 -23.53 -9.15 -1.61
C LYS A 118 -23.60 -8.91 -3.12
N ASN A 119 -22.62 -9.45 -3.86
CA ASN A 119 -22.49 -9.35 -5.31
C ASN A 119 -22.16 -7.94 -5.85
N ARG A 120 -21.59 -7.11 -4.99
CA ARG A 120 -21.23 -5.74 -5.38
C ARG A 120 -19.85 -5.65 -6.06
N PHE A 121 -18.88 -6.49 -5.64
CA PHE A 121 -17.51 -6.41 -6.11
C PHE A 121 -16.96 -7.75 -6.56
N TRP A 122 -16.14 -7.71 -7.62
CA TRP A 122 -15.28 -8.80 -8.02
C TRP A 122 -13.88 -8.57 -7.46
N VAL A 123 -13.27 -9.62 -6.91
CA VAL A 123 -11.93 -9.56 -6.32
C VAL A 123 -11.11 -10.75 -6.80
N PRO A 124 -9.76 -10.64 -6.84
CA PRO A 124 -8.91 -11.76 -7.23
C PRO A 124 -8.95 -12.89 -6.20
N ASP A 125 -8.80 -14.12 -6.70
CA ASP A 125 -8.69 -15.33 -5.89
C ASP A 125 -7.50 -16.21 -6.32
N SER A 126 -6.59 -15.66 -7.10
CA SER A 126 -5.40 -16.36 -7.60
C SER A 126 -4.30 -15.39 -8.03
N LEU A 127 -3.07 -15.93 -8.21
CA LEU A 127 -1.96 -15.20 -8.84
C LEU A 127 -2.31 -14.71 -10.23
N GLU A 128 -3.02 -15.53 -11.02
CA GLU A 128 -3.44 -15.16 -12.37
C GLU A 128 -4.34 -13.93 -12.38
N ASP A 129 -5.26 -13.83 -11.42
CA ASP A 129 -6.13 -12.66 -11.28
C ASP A 129 -5.34 -11.40 -10.97
N TYR A 130 -4.39 -11.44 -10.05
CA TYR A 130 -3.52 -10.29 -9.78
C TYR A 130 -2.69 -9.89 -11.00
N ARG A 131 -2.17 -10.84 -11.77
CA ARG A 131 -1.49 -10.56 -13.04
C ARG A 131 -2.40 -9.85 -14.04
N VAL A 132 -3.66 -10.28 -14.12
CA VAL A 132 -4.68 -9.61 -14.97
C VAL A 132 -4.90 -8.17 -14.52
N ALA A 133 -4.99 -7.92 -13.21
CA ALA A 133 -5.10 -6.56 -12.69
C ALA A 133 -3.88 -5.70 -13.10
N TYR A 134 -2.66 -6.14 -12.82
CA TYR A 134 -1.46 -5.41 -13.22
C TYR A 134 -1.38 -5.17 -14.72
N HIS A 135 -1.73 -6.16 -15.53
CA HIS A 135 -1.74 -6.03 -16.98
C HIS A 135 -2.71 -4.94 -17.45
N ALA A 136 -3.92 -4.89 -16.87
CA ALA A 136 -4.91 -3.88 -17.20
C ALA A 136 -4.42 -2.46 -16.89
N TYR A 137 -3.83 -2.24 -15.72
CA TYR A 137 -3.25 -0.94 -15.33
C TYR A 137 -2.10 -0.55 -16.26
N LEU A 138 -1.24 -1.50 -16.60
CA LEU A 138 -0.09 -1.25 -17.47
C LEU A 138 -0.46 -1.06 -18.95
N GLN A 139 -1.69 -1.30 -19.35
CA GLN A 139 -2.20 -0.92 -20.67
C GLN A 139 -2.55 0.58 -20.78
N ASN A 140 -2.67 1.30 -19.67
CA ASN A 140 -2.94 2.74 -19.71
C ASN A 140 -1.76 3.49 -20.37
N PRO A 141 -1.98 4.25 -21.46
CA PRO A 141 -0.91 4.87 -22.23
C PRO A 141 -0.16 5.95 -21.44
N ASP A 142 -0.84 6.71 -20.58
CA ASP A 142 -0.20 7.77 -19.80
C ASP A 142 0.72 7.18 -18.72
N LEU A 143 0.33 6.06 -18.11
CA LEU A 143 1.18 5.33 -17.18
C LEU A 143 2.38 4.69 -17.89
N GLN A 144 2.18 4.12 -19.08
CA GLN A 144 3.27 3.59 -19.89
C GLN A 144 4.29 4.66 -20.25
N ASP A 145 3.83 5.84 -20.66
CA ASP A 145 4.70 6.97 -21.01
C ASP A 145 5.47 7.47 -19.78
N ALA A 146 4.82 7.56 -18.62
CA ALA A 146 5.46 7.95 -17.37
C ALA A 146 6.53 6.93 -16.93
N ARG A 147 6.21 5.64 -16.98
CA ARG A 147 7.18 4.57 -16.64
C ARG A 147 8.34 4.47 -17.63
N ALA A 148 8.11 4.82 -18.89
CA ALA A 148 9.18 4.91 -19.89
C ALA A 148 10.04 6.16 -19.71
N ARG A 149 9.58 7.18 -18.98
CA ARG A 149 10.30 8.44 -18.81
C ARG A 149 11.12 8.51 -17.53
N TRP A 150 10.64 7.95 -16.43
CA TRP A 150 11.28 8.03 -15.12
C TRP A 150 11.45 6.67 -14.46
N PRO A 151 12.49 6.47 -13.66
CA PRO A 151 12.53 5.35 -12.74
C PRO A 151 11.45 5.52 -11.67
N PHE A 152 10.74 4.43 -11.37
CA PHE A 152 9.74 4.38 -10.31
C PHE A 152 10.34 3.70 -9.08
N VAL A 153 10.24 4.37 -7.94
CA VAL A 153 10.52 3.80 -6.62
C VAL A 153 9.17 3.44 -6.03
N ALA A 154 8.81 2.16 -6.11
CA ALA A 154 7.49 1.69 -5.73
C ALA A 154 7.46 1.05 -4.35
N MET A 155 6.32 1.18 -3.67
CA MET A 155 5.91 0.47 -2.47
C MET A 155 4.48 0.00 -2.69
N TRP A 156 4.04 -1.01 -1.95
CA TRP A 156 2.63 -1.42 -1.90
C TRP A 156 1.86 -0.71 -0.79
N ASP A 157 0.55 -0.68 -0.94
CA ASP A 157 -0.39 -0.38 0.13
C ASP A 157 -1.44 -1.51 0.25
N ASN A 158 -2.68 -1.21 0.60
CA ASN A 158 -3.68 -2.26 0.81
C ASN A 158 -4.16 -2.91 -0.49
N HIS A 159 -4.44 -2.14 -1.52
CA HIS A 159 -5.04 -2.64 -2.76
C HIS A 159 -4.14 -3.57 -3.59
N GLU A 160 -2.84 -3.60 -3.33
CA GLU A 160 -1.98 -4.63 -3.89
C GLU A 160 -2.30 -6.03 -3.36
N PHE A 161 -3.04 -6.14 -2.24
CA PHE A 161 -3.48 -7.41 -1.67
C PHE A 161 -4.99 -7.47 -1.43
N SER A 162 -5.52 -6.59 -0.57
CA SER A 162 -6.94 -6.59 -0.21
C SER A 162 -7.33 -5.26 0.42
N TRP A 163 -8.45 -4.69 0.00
CA TRP A 163 -8.93 -3.35 0.35
C TRP A 163 -8.72 -2.94 1.83
N GLN A 164 -9.17 -3.76 2.77
CA GLN A 164 -8.95 -3.52 4.20
C GLN A 164 -7.99 -4.55 4.82
N GLY A 165 -7.25 -5.28 3.97
CA GLY A 165 -6.35 -6.32 4.39
C GLY A 165 -5.15 -5.81 5.19
N TRP A 166 -4.70 -6.64 6.12
CA TRP A 166 -3.52 -6.41 6.93
C TRP A 166 -2.85 -7.75 7.25
N GLN A 167 -1.53 -7.75 7.37
CA GLN A 167 -0.74 -8.97 7.45
C GLN A 167 -1.09 -9.94 6.30
N SER A 168 -1.56 -11.14 6.58
CA SER A 168 -2.08 -12.09 5.59
C SER A 168 -3.59 -12.34 5.74
N ILE A 169 -4.31 -11.35 6.26
CA ILE A 169 -5.74 -11.39 6.50
C ILE A 169 -6.44 -10.53 5.46
N GLN A 170 -7.43 -11.10 4.80
CA GLN A 170 -8.26 -10.42 3.82
C GLN A 170 -9.51 -9.84 4.49
N GLN A 171 -9.85 -8.62 4.14
CA GLN A 171 -11.09 -7.97 4.56
C GLN A 171 -11.59 -7.05 3.44
N PHE A 172 -12.91 -7.02 3.23
CA PHE A 172 -13.56 -6.11 2.29
C PHE A 172 -14.72 -5.38 2.98
N PRO A 173 -15.03 -4.14 2.62
CA PRO A 173 -16.19 -3.42 3.13
C PRO A 173 -17.49 -4.20 2.87
N GLY A 174 -18.35 -4.29 3.88
CA GLY A 174 -19.62 -4.99 3.79
C GLY A 174 -19.54 -6.52 3.80
N THR A 175 -18.36 -7.08 4.12
CA THR A 175 -18.20 -8.51 4.46
C THR A 175 -18.12 -8.69 5.96
N GLU A 176 -18.69 -9.79 6.46
CA GLU A 176 -18.55 -10.13 7.88
C GLU A 176 -17.20 -10.81 8.12
N GLY A 177 -16.52 -10.36 9.17
CA GLY A 177 -15.32 -11.02 9.70
C GLY A 177 -14.06 -10.89 8.84
N TRP A 178 -13.02 -11.59 9.27
CA TRP A 178 -11.71 -11.64 8.65
C TRP A 178 -11.46 -13.00 8.06
N VAL A 179 -10.90 -13.01 6.87
CA VAL A 179 -10.61 -14.24 6.17
C VAL A 179 -9.10 -14.46 6.13
N PRO A 180 -8.61 -15.57 6.72
CA PRO A 180 -7.22 -15.97 6.50
C PRO A 180 -6.95 -16.13 5.01
N ALA A 181 -5.88 -15.54 4.52
CA ALA A 181 -5.57 -15.52 3.08
C ALA A 181 -4.06 -15.53 2.82
N GLN A 182 -3.34 -16.43 3.48
CA GLN A 182 -1.89 -16.55 3.36
C GLN A 182 -1.47 -16.91 1.95
N THR A 183 -2.18 -17.84 1.32
CA THR A 183 -1.93 -18.24 -0.08
C THR A 183 -2.14 -17.08 -1.04
N LEU A 184 -3.19 -16.32 -0.84
CA LEU A 184 -3.50 -15.17 -1.67
C LEU A 184 -2.53 -13.99 -1.43
N LYS A 185 -2.07 -13.79 -0.17
CA LYS A 185 -1.03 -12.80 0.15
C LYS A 185 0.26 -13.10 -0.60
N VAL A 186 0.70 -14.36 -0.63
CA VAL A 186 1.89 -14.78 -1.39
C VAL A 186 1.68 -14.54 -2.89
N ALA A 187 0.52 -14.87 -3.44
CA ALA A 187 0.17 -14.64 -4.84
C ALA A 187 0.21 -13.15 -5.21
N ALA A 188 -0.38 -12.31 -4.38
CA ALA A 188 -0.38 -10.85 -4.54
C ALA A 188 1.05 -10.27 -4.54
N MET A 189 1.88 -10.70 -3.60
CA MET A 189 3.28 -10.26 -3.50
C MET A 189 4.12 -10.78 -4.66
N GLN A 190 3.86 -11.98 -5.16
CA GLN A 190 4.51 -12.49 -6.37
C GLN A 190 4.17 -11.63 -7.58
N ALA A 191 2.89 -11.31 -7.79
CA ALA A 191 2.48 -10.41 -8.88
C ALA A 191 3.14 -9.03 -8.74
N TRP A 192 3.18 -8.47 -7.54
CA TRP A 192 3.89 -7.22 -7.30
C TRP A 192 5.37 -7.30 -7.69
N PHE A 193 6.06 -8.36 -7.30
CA PHE A 193 7.47 -8.59 -7.67
C PHE A 193 7.66 -8.68 -9.19
N GLU A 194 6.74 -9.32 -9.90
CA GLU A 194 6.81 -9.50 -11.35
C GLU A 194 6.61 -8.19 -12.12
N TYR A 195 5.72 -7.31 -11.65
CA TYR A 195 5.29 -6.11 -12.38
C TYR A 195 5.91 -4.80 -11.88
N GLN A 196 6.50 -4.76 -10.68
CA GLN A 196 7.14 -3.57 -10.18
C GLN A 196 8.67 -3.62 -10.34
N PRO A 197 9.31 -2.48 -10.68
CA PRO A 197 10.76 -2.46 -10.97
C PRO A 197 11.60 -2.42 -9.67
N ALA A 198 11.17 -3.10 -8.63
CA ALA A 198 11.85 -3.14 -7.33
C ALA A 198 12.33 -4.55 -7.01
N ARG A 199 13.43 -4.63 -6.25
CA ARG A 199 14.02 -5.89 -5.80
C ARG A 199 14.06 -5.89 -4.27
N VAL A 200 12.92 -6.25 -3.69
CA VAL A 200 12.63 -6.22 -2.24
C VAL A 200 12.50 -7.62 -1.66
N LEU A 201 13.30 -8.53 -2.14
CA LEU A 201 13.34 -9.91 -1.66
C LEU A 201 13.97 -9.99 -0.27
N PRO A 202 13.67 -11.07 0.51
CA PRO A 202 14.37 -11.34 1.76
C PRO A 202 15.88 -11.35 1.58
N PRO A 203 16.66 -10.93 2.60
CA PRO A 203 18.12 -10.96 2.54
C PRO A 203 18.67 -12.34 2.17
N GLY A 204 19.65 -12.37 1.26
CA GLY A 204 20.26 -13.61 0.76
C GLY A 204 19.54 -14.27 -0.41
N SER A 205 18.37 -13.77 -0.82
CA SER A 205 17.67 -14.24 -2.01
C SER A 205 18.35 -13.78 -3.30
N LYS A 206 18.18 -14.56 -4.39
CA LYS A 206 18.53 -14.10 -5.73
C LYS A 206 17.59 -12.99 -6.15
N LEU A 207 18.12 -11.90 -6.70
CA LEU A 207 17.34 -10.69 -7.01
C LEU A 207 16.42 -10.81 -8.23
N ASP A 208 16.51 -11.90 -8.99
CA ASP A 208 15.79 -12.14 -10.24
C ASP A 208 14.69 -13.19 -10.11
N THR A 209 14.57 -13.85 -8.95
CA THR A 209 13.67 -14.97 -8.76
C THR A 209 12.84 -14.78 -7.48
N PHE A 210 11.52 -14.80 -7.61
CA PHE A 210 10.62 -14.91 -6.48
C PHE A 210 10.46 -16.37 -6.08
N ASN A 211 10.80 -16.69 -4.83
CA ASN A 211 10.62 -18.03 -4.27
C ASN A 211 9.39 -18.00 -3.35
N ALA A 212 8.24 -18.43 -3.88
CA ALA A 212 7.01 -18.49 -3.12
C ALA A 212 7.17 -19.46 -1.94
N PRO A 213 6.93 -19.03 -0.69
CA PRO A 213 6.87 -19.97 0.43
C PRO A 213 5.66 -20.87 0.28
N HIS A 214 5.79 -22.13 0.73
CA HIS A 214 4.64 -23.00 0.85
C HIS A 214 3.85 -22.62 2.09
N VAL A 215 2.62 -22.17 1.90
CA VAL A 215 1.69 -21.77 2.97
C VAL A 215 0.30 -22.35 2.70
N VAL A 216 -0.47 -22.46 3.77
CA VAL A 216 -1.90 -22.80 3.73
C VAL A 216 -2.68 -21.76 4.53
N ASP A 217 -3.93 -21.57 4.17
CA ASP A 217 -4.79 -20.60 4.86
C ASP A 217 -5.24 -21.18 6.20
N VAL A 218 -4.80 -20.55 7.26
CA VAL A 218 -5.13 -20.92 8.64
C VAL A 218 -5.54 -19.65 9.42
N PRO A 219 -6.44 -19.77 10.40
CA PRO A 219 -6.77 -18.65 11.27
C PRO A 219 -5.52 -18.05 11.92
N VAL A 220 -5.45 -16.72 11.97
CA VAL A 220 -4.45 -15.97 12.72
C VAL A 220 -5.09 -15.56 14.04
N LYS A 221 -4.66 -16.13 15.15
CA LYS A 221 -5.25 -16.00 16.47
C LYS A 221 -4.25 -15.66 17.57
N ASP A 222 -3.00 -16.08 17.38
CA ASP A 222 -1.92 -15.90 18.35
C ASP A 222 -1.12 -14.65 18.00
N PHE A 223 -1.42 -13.54 18.67
CA PHE A 223 -0.78 -12.26 18.45
C PHE A 223 0.25 -11.98 19.54
N ASP A 224 1.41 -11.49 19.14
CA ASP A 224 2.39 -10.98 20.09
C ASP A 224 1.99 -9.59 20.64
N ASP A 225 2.79 -9.08 21.56
CA ASP A 225 2.57 -7.76 22.18
C ASP A 225 2.62 -6.56 21.20
N THR A 226 2.91 -6.81 19.93
CA THR A 226 2.86 -5.78 18.88
C THR A 226 1.70 -6.01 17.91
N GLY A 227 0.81 -6.96 18.21
CA GLY A 227 -0.31 -7.32 17.35
C GLY A 227 0.10 -8.05 16.08
N LEU A 228 1.31 -8.62 16.03
CA LEU A 228 1.77 -9.45 14.93
C LEU A 228 1.32 -10.89 15.14
N GLY A 229 0.61 -11.47 14.18
CA GLY A 229 0.25 -12.90 14.20
C GLY A 229 1.47 -13.80 14.11
N THR A 230 1.61 -14.72 15.05
CA THR A 230 2.80 -15.55 15.22
C THR A 230 2.72 -16.89 14.50
N GLU A 231 1.60 -17.21 13.88
CA GLU A 231 1.45 -18.47 13.13
C GLU A 231 2.47 -18.55 11.98
N PRO A 232 3.12 -19.72 11.80
CA PRO A 232 4.17 -19.89 10.78
C PRO A 232 3.72 -19.52 9.36
N ASN A 233 2.48 -19.85 8.99
CA ASN A 233 1.95 -19.50 7.66
C ASN A 233 1.76 -17.99 7.48
N ASN A 234 1.28 -17.28 8.52
CA ASN A 234 1.18 -15.82 8.50
C ASN A 234 2.57 -15.20 8.34
N LEU A 235 3.52 -15.61 9.17
CA LEU A 235 4.89 -15.09 9.14
C LEU A 235 5.58 -15.36 7.79
N ALA A 236 5.39 -16.55 7.22
CA ALA A 236 5.93 -16.89 5.90
C ALA A 236 5.31 -16.02 4.80
N ALA A 237 4.00 -15.81 4.82
CA ALA A 237 3.30 -15.03 3.82
C ALA A 237 3.70 -13.54 3.85
N ILE A 238 3.76 -12.91 5.03
CA ILE A 238 4.08 -11.49 5.14
C ILE A 238 5.57 -11.18 4.90
N ASN A 239 6.45 -12.15 5.09
CA ASN A 239 7.90 -12.00 4.88
C ASN A 239 8.37 -12.53 3.52
N CYS A 240 7.49 -12.98 2.63
CA CYS A 240 7.89 -13.42 1.28
C CYS A 240 8.50 -12.28 0.45
N LEU A 241 8.09 -11.03 0.70
CA LEU A 241 8.78 -9.80 0.29
C LEU A 241 8.99 -8.90 1.51
N ILE A 242 10.09 -8.16 1.52
CA ILE A 242 10.39 -7.14 2.54
C ILE A 242 10.49 -5.79 1.87
N GLY A 243 9.37 -5.06 1.84
CA GLY A 243 9.24 -3.80 1.08
C GLY A 243 9.94 -2.61 1.71
N TYR A 244 10.05 -2.55 3.04
CA TYR A 244 10.65 -1.43 3.72
C TYR A 244 12.16 -1.35 3.47
N ARG A 245 12.63 -0.19 3.06
CA ARG A 245 14.00 0.03 2.64
C ARG A 245 14.41 1.51 2.75
N ALA A 246 15.70 1.76 2.72
CA ALA A 246 16.25 3.11 2.65
C ALA A 246 17.08 3.28 1.40
N LEU A 247 16.91 4.40 0.72
CA LEU A 247 17.62 4.76 -0.52
C LEU A 247 18.28 6.13 -0.32
N ARG A 248 19.47 6.29 -0.91
CA ARG A 248 20.19 7.55 -0.95
C ARG A 248 20.08 8.17 -2.33
N TRP A 249 19.73 9.46 -2.41
CA TRP A 249 19.75 10.22 -3.64
C TRP A 249 20.58 11.49 -3.48
N GLY A 250 21.79 11.46 -3.97
CA GLY A 250 22.75 12.55 -3.83
C GLY A 250 23.04 12.92 -2.38
N ARG A 251 23.53 14.13 -2.16
CA ARG A 251 23.78 14.68 -0.80
C ARG A 251 22.48 14.97 -0.07
N HIS A 252 21.38 15.22 -0.78
CA HIS A 252 20.23 15.90 -0.20
C HIS A 252 19.13 14.99 0.32
N ILE A 253 18.98 13.75 -0.16
CA ILE A 253 17.85 12.91 0.22
C ILE A 253 18.30 11.57 0.81
N ASP A 254 17.88 11.30 2.04
CA ASP A 254 17.69 9.96 2.60
C ASP A 254 16.20 9.63 2.53
N LEU A 255 15.81 8.75 1.61
CA LEU A 255 14.45 8.28 1.44
C LEU A 255 14.28 6.97 2.22
N ILE A 256 13.42 7.00 3.25
CA ILE A 256 13.12 5.86 4.12
C ILE A 256 11.69 5.44 3.85
N ILE A 257 11.50 4.28 3.26
CA ILE A 257 10.19 3.76 2.84
C ILE A 257 9.78 2.67 3.82
N THR A 258 8.52 2.71 4.28
CA THR A 258 7.96 1.75 5.25
C THR A 258 6.78 0.98 4.65
N ASP A 259 6.56 -0.22 5.17
CA ASP A 259 5.42 -1.08 4.86
C ASP A 259 4.36 -0.91 5.95
N GLN A 260 3.22 -0.35 5.59
CA GLN A 260 2.11 -0.05 6.50
C GLN A 260 1.11 -1.20 6.63
N ARG A 261 1.32 -2.31 5.93
CA ARG A 261 0.31 -3.37 5.84
C ARG A 261 0.77 -4.71 6.40
N SER A 262 2.02 -5.10 6.15
CA SER A 262 2.48 -6.46 6.50
C SER A 262 2.70 -6.67 7.99
N TYR A 263 2.96 -5.61 8.77
CA TYR A 263 3.37 -5.73 10.17
C TYR A 263 2.50 -4.95 11.16
N ARG A 264 1.42 -4.35 10.67
CA ARG A 264 0.51 -3.58 11.52
C ARG A 264 -0.33 -4.48 12.40
N SER A 265 -0.69 -3.99 13.58
CA SER A 265 -1.77 -4.57 14.38
C SER A 265 -3.12 -4.38 13.67
N ARG A 266 -4.13 -5.08 14.13
CA ARG A 266 -5.52 -4.84 13.72
C ARG A 266 -5.89 -3.39 13.94
N ASP A 267 -6.73 -2.85 13.08
CA ASP A 267 -7.40 -1.57 13.32
C ASP A 267 -8.34 -1.71 14.55
N PRO A 268 -8.07 -0.97 15.62
CA PRO A 268 -8.83 -1.10 16.85
C PRO A 268 -10.28 -0.60 16.71
N GLY A 269 -10.56 0.25 15.71
CA GLY A 269 -11.91 0.72 15.42
C GLY A 269 -12.75 -0.26 14.59
N SER A 270 -12.14 -1.32 14.04
CA SER A 270 -12.81 -2.29 13.17
C SER A 270 -13.40 -3.51 13.91
N HIS A 271 -13.74 -3.36 15.16
CA HIS A 271 -14.29 -4.43 16.00
C HIS A 271 -15.81 -4.32 16.12
N ASP A 272 -16.50 -5.45 15.94
CA ASP A 272 -17.97 -5.51 16.05
C ASP A 272 -18.47 -5.16 17.45
N GLU A 273 -17.64 -5.31 18.48
CA GLU A 273 -17.90 -4.92 19.85
C GLU A 273 -18.19 -3.42 20.01
N LEU A 274 -17.76 -2.58 19.07
CA LEU A 274 -18.07 -1.15 19.07
C LEU A 274 -19.44 -0.81 18.50
N ASN A 275 -20.03 -1.68 17.68
CA ASN A 275 -21.28 -1.41 16.98
C ASN A 275 -22.42 -0.91 17.90
N PRO A 276 -22.60 -1.43 19.13
CA PRO A 276 -23.66 -0.94 20.02
C PRO A 276 -23.49 0.51 20.49
N LEU A 277 -22.27 1.08 20.40
CA LEU A 277 -22.02 2.47 20.82
C LEU A 277 -22.50 3.49 19.80
N PHE A 278 -22.61 3.10 18.52
CA PHE A 278 -22.93 4.01 17.43
C PHE A 278 -24.36 3.77 16.94
N GLU A 279 -25.06 4.86 16.66
CA GLU A 279 -26.34 4.85 15.95
C GLU A 279 -26.10 5.36 14.53
N GLY A 280 -26.43 4.53 13.56
CA GLY A 280 -26.27 4.87 12.15
C GLY A 280 -24.86 4.69 11.60
N ASP A 281 -24.69 5.13 10.36
CA ASP A 281 -23.41 5.08 9.66
C ASP A 281 -22.51 6.25 10.13
N THR A 282 -21.44 5.92 10.85
CA THR A 282 -20.44 6.91 11.28
C THR A 282 -19.40 7.21 10.21
N LEU A 283 -19.59 6.70 8.97
CA LEU A 283 -18.60 6.77 7.88
C LEU A 283 -17.23 6.19 8.27
N GLY A 284 -17.19 5.28 9.24
CA GLY A 284 -15.97 4.69 9.76
C GLY A 284 -15.18 5.59 10.73
N PHE A 285 -15.73 6.74 11.12
CA PHE A 285 -15.10 7.59 12.14
C PHE A 285 -15.45 7.11 13.55
N VAL A 286 -14.45 7.19 14.42
CA VAL A 286 -14.57 6.86 15.85
C VAL A 286 -14.40 8.16 16.64
N PRO A 287 -15.22 8.43 17.67
CA PRO A 287 -15.02 9.59 18.54
C PRO A 287 -13.62 9.65 19.13
N GLU A 288 -13.04 10.84 19.20
CA GLU A 288 -11.64 11.04 19.62
C GLU A 288 -11.37 10.48 21.03
N GLU A 289 -12.33 10.62 21.93
CA GLU A 289 -12.22 10.10 23.30
C GLU A 289 -12.13 8.57 23.34
N LEU A 290 -12.86 7.89 22.46
CA LEU A 290 -12.76 6.44 22.32
C LEU A 290 -11.49 6.04 21.61
N TRP A 291 -11.09 6.79 20.57
CA TRP A 291 -9.90 6.47 19.78
C TRP A 291 -8.65 6.40 20.66
N ALA A 292 -8.44 7.37 21.56
CA ALA A 292 -7.31 7.37 22.47
C ALA A 292 -7.25 6.12 23.37
N GLN A 293 -8.41 5.62 23.80
CA GLN A 293 -8.49 4.39 24.62
C GLN A 293 -8.21 3.14 23.78
N LEU A 294 -8.76 3.09 22.57
CA LEU A 294 -8.61 1.97 21.66
C LEU A 294 -7.16 1.84 21.16
N ASP A 295 -6.53 2.96 20.84
CA ASP A 295 -5.14 3.00 20.38
C ASP A 295 -4.15 2.58 21.47
N ALA A 296 -4.28 3.14 22.65
CA ALA A 296 -3.39 2.85 23.77
C ALA A 296 -3.60 1.45 24.37
N GLY A 297 -4.79 0.87 24.27
CA GLY A 297 -5.08 -0.43 24.84
C GLY A 297 -4.80 -0.50 26.35
N ARG A 298 -4.06 -1.53 26.78
CA ARG A 298 -3.67 -1.72 28.19
C ARG A 298 -2.81 -0.60 28.76
N ASP A 299 -2.13 0.19 27.92
CA ASP A 299 -1.25 1.28 28.34
C ASP A 299 -2.01 2.60 28.57
N TYR A 300 -3.30 2.65 28.25
CA TYR A 300 -4.14 3.82 28.49
C TYR A 300 -4.12 4.21 29.97
N ALA A 301 -4.12 5.51 30.24
CA ALA A 301 -4.09 6.08 31.59
C ALA A 301 -2.97 5.49 32.50
N ASN A 302 -1.77 5.33 31.96
CA ASN A 302 -0.60 4.75 32.65
C ASN A 302 -0.84 3.31 33.12
N GLY A 303 -1.49 2.47 32.31
CA GLY A 303 -1.76 1.08 32.63
C GLY A 303 -3.05 0.85 33.44
N HIS A 304 -3.95 1.82 33.44
CA HIS A 304 -5.23 1.76 34.12
C HIS A 304 -6.40 2.00 33.15
N PRO A 305 -6.53 1.22 32.05
CA PRO A 305 -7.62 1.39 31.11
C PRO A 305 -8.98 1.16 31.77
N PRO A 306 -10.04 1.89 31.39
CA PRO A 306 -11.37 1.65 31.95
C PRO A 306 -11.88 0.27 31.53
N ALA A 307 -12.69 -0.35 32.40
CA ALA A 307 -13.30 -1.65 32.11
C ALA A 307 -14.38 -1.58 31.01
N LYS A 308 -14.85 -0.39 30.69
CA LYS A 308 -15.87 -0.15 29.67
C LYS A 308 -15.48 1.00 28.77
N LEU A 309 -15.83 0.88 27.49
CA LEU A 309 -15.86 1.97 26.52
C LEU A 309 -17.25 2.58 26.55
N SER A 310 -17.36 3.91 26.59
CA SER A 310 -18.66 4.60 26.73
C SER A 310 -18.74 5.77 25.75
N PHE A 311 -19.87 5.87 25.05
CA PHE A 311 -20.17 6.97 24.14
C PHE A 311 -21.68 7.14 23.98
N GLY A 312 -22.19 8.39 23.91
CA GLY A 312 -23.61 8.68 23.67
C GLY A 312 -24.56 8.10 24.73
N GLY A 313 -24.09 7.94 25.97
CA GLY A 313 -24.90 7.31 27.05
C GLY A 313 -24.94 5.77 27.02
N LYS A 314 -24.29 5.15 26.04
CA LYS A 314 -24.16 3.69 25.92
C LYS A 314 -22.79 3.23 26.39
N SER A 315 -22.65 1.95 26.73
CA SER A 315 -21.36 1.37 27.09
C SER A 315 -21.23 -0.09 26.69
N VAL A 316 -20.02 -0.51 26.35
CA VAL A 316 -19.62 -1.90 26.06
C VAL A 316 -18.42 -2.29 26.90
N ALA A 317 -18.12 -3.58 27.01
CA ALA A 317 -16.88 -4.01 27.64
C ALA A 317 -15.67 -3.50 26.84
N ASN A 318 -14.61 -3.09 27.52
CA ASN A 318 -13.39 -2.65 26.86
C ASN A 318 -12.56 -3.86 26.43
N TYR A 319 -12.75 -4.32 25.21
CA TYR A 319 -12.01 -5.45 24.64
C TYR A 319 -10.51 -5.15 24.47
N ARG A 320 -10.14 -3.86 24.42
CA ARG A 320 -8.73 -3.44 24.29
C ARG A 320 -7.99 -3.39 25.64
N ALA A 321 -8.70 -3.49 26.79
CA ALA A 321 -8.07 -3.30 28.10
C ALA A 321 -6.91 -4.28 28.41
N GLY A 322 -6.92 -5.47 27.82
CA GLY A 322 -5.87 -6.47 27.94
C GLY A 322 -4.84 -6.48 26.81
N GLU A 323 -5.09 -5.75 25.73
CA GLU A 323 -4.27 -5.80 24.53
C GLU A 323 -3.23 -4.66 24.51
N ALA A 324 -2.10 -4.90 23.84
CA ALA A 324 -1.05 -3.89 23.68
C ALA A 324 -1.55 -2.69 22.86
N ALA A 325 -0.85 -1.57 22.97
CA ALA A 325 -1.04 -0.41 22.10
C ALA A 325 -0.88 -0.79 20.62
N THR A 326 -1.64 -0.10 19.76
CA THR A 326 -1.58 -0.39 18.32
C THR A 326 -0.26 0.00 17.69
N THR A 327 0.06 -0.59 16.58
CA THR A 327 1.24 -0.23 15.78
C THR A 327 0.97 -0.37 14.29
N MET A 328 1.44 0.61 13.51
CA MET A 328 1.40 0.55 12.05
C MET A 328 2.61 -0.16 11.45
N LEU A 329 3.73 -0.18 12.14
CA LEU A 329 5.00 -0.67 11.61
C LEU A 329 5.42 -2.02 12.18
N GLY A 330 4.82 -2.45 13.29
CA GLY A 330 5.33 -3.56 14.09
C GLY A 330 6.68 -3.23 14.76
N ALA A 331 7.11 -4.03 15.72
CA ALA A 331 8.30 -3.73 16.53
C ALA A 331 9.60 -3.71 15.71
N LYS A 332 9.80 -4.72 14.87
CA LYS A 332 11.03 -4.89 14.07
C LYS A 332 11.24 -3.76 13.07
N GLN A 333 10.21 -3.45 12.29
CA GLN A 333 10.29 -2.38 11.30
C GLN A 333 10.39 -1.00 11.97
N LYS A 334 9.66 -0.76 13.08
CA LYS A 334 9.76 0.47 13.86
C LYS A 334 11.18 0.70 14.36
N ALA A 335 11.81 -0.32 14.95
CA ALA A 335 13.20 -0.22 15.40
C ALA A 335 14.17 0.09 14.25
N TRP A 336 14.00 -0.59 13.11
CA TRP A 336 14.77 -0.33 11.89
C TRP A 336 14.56 1.12 11.38
N PHE A 337 13.31 1.57 11.30
CA PHE A 337 12.97 2.93 10.87
C PHE A 337 13.63 4.00 11.72
N LEU A 338 13.53 3.87 13.04
CA LEU A 338 14.15 4.80 13.99
C LEU A 338 15.68 4.78 13.89
N ALA A 339 16.29 3.62 13.70
CA ALA A 339 17.73 3.51 13.48
C ALA A 339 18.17 4.21 12.18
N ARG A 340 17.41 4.03 11.08
CA ARG A 340 17.67 4.72 9.81
C ARG A 340 17.50 6.22 9.93
N LEU A 341 16.46 6.68 10.58
CA LEU A 341 16.21 8.11 10.78
C LEU A 341 17.31 8.77 11.61
N ARG A 342 17.76 8.13 12.70
CA ARG A 342 18.87 8.63 13.54
C ARG A 342 20.21 8.63 12.78
N GLY A 343 20.44 7.64 11.94
CA GLY A 343 21.67 7.52 11.13
C GLY A 343 21.69 8.33 9.84
N ALA A 344 20.56 8.95 9.47
CA ALA A 344 20.42 9.69 8.23
C ALA A 344 21.27 10.96 8.21
N LYS A 345 22.08 11.13 7.16
CA LYS A 345 23.03 12.25 7.02
C LYS A 345 22.66 13.23 5.91
N ALA A 346 21.66 12.91 5.07
CA ALA A 346 21.21 13.81 4.02
C ALA A 346 20.59 15.09 4.60
N THR A 347 20.51 16.13 3.78
CA THR A 347 19.83 17.38 4.13
C THR A 347 18.37 17.10 4.51
N TRP A 348 17.68 16.30 3.69
CA TRP A 348 16.29 15.93 3.86
C TRP A 348 16.15 14.44 4.19
N LYS A 349 15.42 14.14 5.26
CA LYS A 349 14.96 12.81 5.63
C LYS A 349 13.52 12.71 5.17
N ILE A 350 13.29 11.96 4.12
CA ILE A 350 11.96 11.81 3.52
C ILE A 350 11.41 10.46 3.93
N TRP A 351 10.28 10.47 4.60
CA TRP A 351 9.55 9.26 4.93
C TRP A 351 8.55 8.93 3.84
N GLY A 352 8.84 7.87 3.08
CA GLY A 352 7.90 7.27 2.13
C GLY A 352 6.86 6.44 2.88
N ASN A 353 5.71 7.04 3.11
CA ASN A 353 4.61 6.48 3.90
C ASN A 353 3.33 6.48 3.05
N SER A 354 2.66 5.33 2.95
CA SER A 354 1.43 5.19 2.17
C SER A 354 0.21 5.81 2.85
N LEU A 355 0.26 6.01 4.16
CA LEU A 355 -0.81 6.63 4.94
C LEU A 355 -0.42 8.05 5.37
N GLY A 356 -1.38 8.96 5.40
CA GLY A 356 -1.18 10.30 5.97
C GLY A 356 -0.78 10.21 7.45
N THR A 357 0.17 11.07 7.86
CA THR A 357 0.59 11.14 9.27
C THR A 357 -0.31 12.03 10.14
N PRO A 358 -0.98 13.08 9.62
CA PRO A 358 -1.97 13.81 10.39
C PRO A 358 -3.24 12.97 10.57
N ASP A 359 -3.82 13.02 11.77
CA ASP A 359 -5.13 12.47 12.02
C ASP A 359 -6.18 13.15 11.11
N GLN A 360 -7.01 12.37 10.48
CA GLN A 360 -8.19 12.90 9.80
C GLN A 360 -9.24 13.17 10.87
N ARG A 361 -9.45 14.43 11.20
CA ARG A 361 -10.49 14.88 12.12
C ARG A 361 -11.65 15.47 11.32
N VAL A 362 -12.84 15.04 11.66
CA VAL A 362 -14.08 15.57 11.09
C VAL A 362 -14.90 16.19 12.22
N ASP A 363 -15.30 17.43 12.01
CA ASP A 363 -16.31 18.05 12.88
C ASP A 363 -17.69 17.68 12.35
N ALA A 364 -18.34 16.75 13.03
CA ALA A 364 -19.66 16.26 12.63
C ALA A 364 -20.74 17.35 12.60
N GLN A 365 -20.56 18.46 13.31
CA GLN A 365 -21.48 19.59 13.31
C GLN A 365 -21.44 20.38 11.98
N ASN A 366 -20.36 20.28 11.24
CA ASN A 366 -20.14 20.98 9.97
C ASN A 366 -20.23 20.05 8.75
N LEU A 367 -20.66 18.82 8.92
CA LEU A 367 -20.95 17.94 7.78
C LEU A 367 -22.21 18.41 7.05
N PRO A 368 -22.23 18.42 5.70
CA PRO A 368 -23.46 18.65 4.96
C PRO A 368 -24.54 17.66 5.38
N ALA A 369 -25.77 18.13 5.57
CA ALA A 369 -26.90 17.23 5.74
C ALA A 369 -27.01 16.34 4.49
N THR A 370 -26.94 15.03 4.68
CA THR A 370 -27.09 14.03 3.63
C THR A 370 -28.56 13.85 3.26
#